data_91e4a799584c937637991a1d7d2bf861
#
_entry.id   91e4a799584c937637991a1d7d2bf861
#
_cell.length_a   1.000
_cell.length_b   1.000
_cell.length_c   1.000
_cell.angle_alpha   90.00
_cell.angle_beta   90.00
_cell.angle_gamma   90.00
#
_symmetry.space_group_name_H-M   'P 1'
#
loop_
_entity.id
_entity.type
_entity.pdbx_description
1 polymer ?
#
loop_
_entity_poly.entity_id
_entity_poly.type
_entity_poly.pdbx_seq_one_letter_code
_entity_poly.pdbx_strand_id
1 'polypeptide(L)'
;MSKKIENLDLKSIVLPGIDEKRPLVIAGPCSAETEEQVMTTAKALAAVGVKIFRAGIWKPRTRPGGFEGVGAPGLKWLKRVKEETGMYVATEVATRDHVFEALKAGVDVLWIGARTAVNPFAMQDVADALSGVDIPVLIKNPVNPDLELWIGAIQRVYGAGIRRIAVIHRGFSSYDKKLYRNLPLWHIPIELRRRIPNLPIICDPSHIGGKRELIAPLSQQAMDLNFDGLIIESHCSPDEAWSDAAQQITPDVLDYVLSLLVIRDATQTTENLSALRRQIDGVDEQLLELLAKRMRISREIGVYKKEHNMPILQSPRYGEILENRAKAGAAMELNPDFVQAILKNIHEESVRQQMIVMNQGENAAES
;
A
#
# COMPACT_ATOMS: atom_id res chain seq x y z
N MET A 1 14.30 19.26 -7.65
CA MET A 1 14.84 18.88 -6.32
C MET A 1 13.65 18.61 -5.41
N SER A 2 13.30 17.35 -5.16
CA SER A 2 12.25 16.98 -4.20
C SER A 2 12.75 17.35 -2.80
N LYS A 3 12.08 18.30 -2.13
CA LYS A 3 12.35 18.57 -0.71
C LYS A 3 12.05 17.28 0.04
N LYS A 4 13.03 16.68 0.71
CA LYS A 4 12.82 15.62 1.69
C LYS A 4 11.73 16.07 2.64
N ILE A 5 10.65 15.30 2.72
CA ILE A 5 9.59 15.51 3.70
C ILE A 5 10.03 14.75 4.95
N GLU A 6 10.96 15.33 5.67
CA GLU A 6 11.39 14.78 6.95
C GLU A 6 10.50 15.41 8.04
N ASN A 7 9.79 14.56 8.78
CA ASN A 7 8.97 14.90 9.95
C ASN A 7 7.79 15.85 9.67
N LEU A 8 6.67 15.28 9.21
CA LEU A 8 5.38 15.96 9.32
C LEU A 8 5.00 16.06 10.82
N ASP A 9 4.51 17.24 11.25
CA ASP A 9 3.93 17.42 12.57
C ASP A 9 2.55 16.74 12.62
N LEU A 10 2.55 15.41 12.81
CA LEU A 10 1.34 14.62 12.85
C LEU A 10 0.87 14.38 14.29
N LYS A 11 -0.43 14.46 14.49
CA LYS A 11 -1.10 14.07 15.73
C LYS A 11 -1.60 12.63 15.62
N SER A 12 -1.81 11.99 16.77
CA SER A 12 -2.39 10.65 16.82
C SER A 12 -3.74 10.56 16.10
N ILE A 13 -3.94 9.50 15.34
CA ILE A 13 -5.22 9.16 14.71
C ILE A 13 -6.14 8.40 15.67
N VAL A 14 -5.62 7.94 16.80
CA VAL A 14 -6.39 7.19 17.81
C VAL A 14 -7.42 8.09 18.43
N LEU A 15 -8.66 7.61 18.51
CA LEU A 15 -9.78 8.33 19.06
C LEU A 15 -9.89 8.07 20.58
N PRO A 16 -10.49 8.99 21.37
CA PRO A 16 -10.63 8.83 22.81
C PRO A 16 -11.25 7.47 23.20
N GLY A 17 -10.70 6.82 24.21
CA GLY A 17 -11.19 5.52 24.68
C GLY A 17 -10.79 4.30 23.82
N ILE A 18 -9.95 4.49 22.80
CA ILE A 18 -9.32 3.40 22.05
C ILE A 18 -7.92 3.18 22.61
N ASP A 19 -7.54 1.91 22.82
CA ASP A 19 -6.17 1.54 23.23
C ASP A 19 -5.18 1.87 22.10
N GLU A 20 -4.06 2.46 22.46
CA GLU A 20 -2.96 2.75 21.51
C GLU A 20 -2.17 1.50 21.10
N LYS A 21 -2.50 0.33 21.66
CA LYS A 21 -1.86 -0.93 21.28
C LYS A 21 -2.18 -1.31 19.83
N ARG A 22 -1.15 -1.80 19.16
CA ARG A 22 -1.32 -2.36 17.80
C ARG A 22 -2.01 -3.73 17.82
N PRO A 23 -2.81 -4.04 16.81
CA PRO A 23 -3.24 -3.17 15.71
C PRO A 23 -4.41 -2.26 16.09
N LEU A 24 -4.45 -1.03 15.58
CA LEU A 24 -5.69 -0.29 15.47
C LEU A 24 -6.59 -1.01 14.47
N VAL A 25 -7.78 -1.44 14.90
CA VAL A 25 -8.71 -2.20 14.05
C VAL A 25 -9.88 -1.34 13.61
N ILE A 26 -10.08 -1.29 12.29
CA ILE A 26 -11.24 -0.67 11.64
C ILE A 26 -11.95 -1.79 10.86
N ALA A 27 -13.21 -2.08 11.19
CA ALA A 27 -13.92 -3.17 10.53
C ALA A 27 -15.37 -2.82 10.23
N GLY A 28 -15.93 -3.48 9.22
CA GLY A 28 -17.29 -3.32 8.76
C GLY A 28 -17.44 -3.65 7.28
N PRO A 29 -18.64 -3.55 6.71
CA PRO A 29 -18.88 -4.02 5.36
C PRO A 29 -18.14 -3.19 4.30
N CYS A 30 -17.93 -3.80 3.14
CA CYS A 30 -17.43 -3.09 1.95
C CYS A 30 -18.31 -1.90 1.64
N SER A 31 -19.62 -2.11 1.60
CA SER A 31 -20.65 -1.06 1.43
C SER A 31 -21.78 -1.19 2.44
N ALA A 32 -22.34 -0.05 2.80
CA ALA A 32 -23.67 0.00 3.40
C ALA A 32 -24.70 -0.34 2.30
N GLU A 33 -25.57 -1.31 2.55
CA GLU A 33 -26.52 -1.85 1.56
C GLU A 33 -27.96 -1.62 2.02
N THR A 34 -28.26 -2.02 3.23
CA THR A 34 -29.51 -1.76 3.93
C THR A 34 -29.23 -1.36 5.38
N GLU A 35 -30.19 -0.69 6.02
CA GLU A 35 -30.07 -0.34 7.44
C GLU A 35 -29.94 -1.60 8.32
N GLU A 36 -30.69 -2.65 8.01
CA GLU A 36 -30.65 -3.91 8.74
C GLU A 36 -29.27 -4.55 8.65
N GLN A 37 -28.68 -4.64 7.44
CA GLN A 37 -27.34 -5.17 7.19
C GLN A 37 -26.30 -4.39 7.99
N VAL A 38 -26.34 -3.04 7.95
CA VAL A 38 -25.42 -2.16 8.67
C VAL A 38 -25.52 -2.39 10.17
N MET A 39 -26.72 -2.38 10.74
CA MET A 39 -26.93 -2.52 12.17
C MET A 39 -26.60 -3.92 12.69
N THR A 40 -26.94 -4.96 11.95
CA THR A 40 -26.63 -6.36 12.31
C THR A 40 -25.10 -6.56 12.34
N THR A 41 -24.41 -6.08 11.30
CA THR A 41 -22.94 -6.15 11.23
C THR A 41 -22.30 -5.33 12.36
N ALA A 42 -22.79 -4.13 12.61
CA ALA A 42 -22.23 -3.24 13.63
C ALA A 42 -22.38 -3.81 15.05
N LYS A 43 -23.56 -4.34 15.39
CA LYS A 43 -23.79 -4.96 16.71
C LYS A 43 -22.89 -6.18 16.94
N ALA A 44 -22.73 -7.03 15.93
CA ALA A 44 -21.83 -8.19 16.01
C ALA A 44 -20.35 -7.75 16.15
N LEU A 45 -19.90 -6.72 15.43
CA LEU A 45 -18.55 -6.18 15.56
C LEU A 45 -18.29 -5.52 16.91
N ALA A 46 -19.30 -4.80 17.45
CA ALA A 46 -19.20 -4.22 18.79
C ALA A 46 -19.06 -5.30 19.87
N ALA A 47 -19.79 -6.42 19.72
CA ALA A 47 -19.72 -7.56 20.65
C ALA A 47 -18.35 -8.20 20.71
N VAL A 48 -17.60 -8.24 19.60
CA VAL A 48 -16.21 -8.73 19.53
C VAL A 48 -15.16 -7.63 19.79
N GLY A 49 -15.57 -6.47 20.28
CA GLY A 49 -14.69 -5.42 20.79
C GLY A 49 -14.14 -4.44 19.75
N VAL A 50 -14.60 -4.46 18.50
CA VAL A 50 -14.25 -3.44 17.50
C VAL A 50 -14.73 -2.06 17.97
N LYS A 51 -13.88 -1.04 17.79
CA LYS A 51 -14.14 0.33 18.23
C LYS A 51 -14.41 1.31 17.09
N ILE A 52 -13.98 0.98 15.87
CA ILE A 52 -14.21 1.83 14.69
C ILE A 52 -14.92 0.99 13.64
N PHE A 53 -16.18 1.35 13.38
CA PHE A 53 -16.99 0.74 12.33
C PHE A 53 -16.77 1.46 11.00
N ARG A 54 -16.53 0.71 9.91
CA ARG A 54 -16.45 1.25 8.57
C ARG A 54 -17.63 0.80 7.71
N ALA A 55 -18.17 1.68 6.87
CA ALA A 55 -19.02 1.29 5.75
C ALA A 55 -18.90 2.31 4.63
N GLY A 56 -18.67 1.83 3.39
CA GLY A 56 -18.69 2.70 2.21
C GLY A 56 -20.13 3.03 1.83
N ILE A 57 -20.52 4.29 1.89
CA ILE A 57 -21.84 4.74 1.44
C ILE A 57 -21.81 5.31 0.02
N TRP A 58 -20.67 5.78 -0.42
CA TRP A 58 -20.37 6.16 -1.80
C TRP A 58 -19.28 5.24 -2.35
N LYS A 59 -19.50 4.68 -3.53
CA LYS A 59 -18.62 3.66 -4.12
C LYS A 59 -18.22 4.06 -5.54
N PRO A 60 -17.09 4.74 -5.73
CA PRO A 60 -16.58 5.03 -7.07
C PRO A 60 -16.23 3.71 -7.78
N ARG A 61 -16.95 3.40 -8.86
CA ARG A 61 -16.77 2.16 -9.61
C ARG A 61 -15.93 2.38 -10.87
N THR A 62 -15.14 1.37 -11.24
CA THR A 62 -14.35 1.40 -12.47
C THR A 62 -15.22 1.20 -13.71
N ARG A 63 -16.33 0.46 -13.57
CA ARG A 63 -17.29 0.19 -14.64
C ARG A 63 -18.67 0.67 -14.22
N PRO A 64 -19.45 1.28 -15.10
CA PRO A 64 -20.85 1.64 -14.82
C PRO A 64 -21.71 0.39 -14.63
N GLY A 65 -22.85 0.53 -14.00
CA GLY A 65 -23.84 -0.54 -13.80
C GLY A 65 -23.62 -1.44 -12.57
N GLY A 66 -22.57 -1.20 -11.75
CA GLY A 66 -22.43 -1.82 -10.44
C GLY A 66 -23.13 -1.01 -9.35
N PHE A 67 -23.26 -1.58 -8.15
CA PHE A 67 -23.77 -0.87 -6.98
C PHE A 67 -22.83 0.29 -6.59
N GLU A 68 -23.30 1.52 -6.70
CA GLU A 68 -22.50 2.73 -6.47
C GLU A 68 -22.62 3.27 -5.03
N GLY A 69 -23.29 2.53 -4.15
CA GLY A 69 -23.58 2.91 -2.76
C GLY A 69 -24.95 3.50 -2.59
N VAL A 70 -25.40 3.61 -1.33
CA VAL A 70 -26.70 4.18 -0.97
C VAL A 70 -26.67 5.71 -0.89
N GLY A 71 -25.48 6.29 -0.87
CA GLY A 71 -25.30 7.74 -0.75
C GLY A 71 -25.65 8.28 0.64
N ALA A 72 -26.08 9.54 0.67
CA ALA A 72 -26.41 10.28 1.88
C ALA A 72 -27.40 9.58 2.85
N PRO A 73 -28.41 8.80 2.41
CA PRO A 73 -29.23 8.01 3.34
C PRO A 73 -28.44 7.13 4.29
N GLY A 74 -27.31 6.56 3.86
CA GLY A 74 -26.42 5.75 4.67
C GLY A 74 -25.79 6.49 5.86
N LEU A 75 -25.69 7.82 5.81
CA LEU A 75 -25.19 8.63 6.92
C LEU A 75 -26.09 8.51 8.16
N LYS A 76 -27.40 8.38 7.97
CA LYS A 76 -28.35 8.16 9.08
C LYS A 76 -28.10 6.81 9.75
N TRP A 77 -27.76 5.78 8.98
CA TRP A 77 -27.43 4.46 9.51
C TRP A 77 -26.12 4.49 10.29
N LEU A 78 -25.10 5.18 9.79
CA LEU A 78 -23.84 5.36 10.52
C LEU A 78 -24.04 6.11 11.84
N LYS A 79 -24.87 7.15 11.85
CA LYS A 79 -25.26 7.85 13.09
C LYS A 79 -25.90 6.90 14.09
N ARG A 80 -26.84 6.07 13.63
CA ARG A 80 -27.51 5.07 14.45
C ARG A 80 -26.53 4.02 14.99
N VAL A 81 -25.52 3.62 14.22
CA VAL A 81 -24.44 2.73 14.70
C VAL A 81 -23.74 3.35 15.91
N LYS A 82 -23.37 4.65 15.86
CA LYS A 82 -22.76 5.36 17.01
C LYS A 82 -23.67 5.33 18.24
N GLU A 83 -24.95 5.66 18.04
CA GLU A 83 -25.92 5.79 19.13
C GLU A 83 -26.19 4.43 19.81
N GLU A 84 -26.30 3.33 19.04
CA GLU A 84 -26.65 2.02 19.58
C GLU A 84 -25.45 1.17 20.03
N THR A 85 -24.25 1.42 19.49
CA THR A 85 -23.09 0.56 19.80
C THR A 85 -21.96 1.29 20.52
N GLY A 86 -21.97 2.62 20.52
CA GLY A 86 -20.86 3.43 21.04
C GLY A 86 -19.59 3.39 20.20
N MET A 87 -19.59 2.72 19.05
CA MET A 87 -18.45 2.72 18.13
C MET A 87 -18.31 4.06 17.41
N TYR A 88 -17.09 4.44 17.08
CA TYR A 88 -16.82 5.47 16.09
C TYR A 88 -17.14 4.96 14.69
N VAL A 89 -17.49 5.88 13.78
CA VAL A 89 -17.85 5.51 12.41
C VAL A 89 -16.96 6.14 11.38
N ALA A 90 -16.63 5.37 10.35
CA ALA A 90 -15.79 5.76 9.24
C ALA A 90 -16.51 5.55 7.91
N THR A 91 -16.28 6.45 6.93
CA THR A 91 -16.77 6.27 5.55
C THR A 91 -15.81 6.83 4.51
N GLU A 92 -15.96 6.37 3.24
CA GLU A 92 -15.23 6.89 2.09
C GLU A 92 -15.75 8.25 1.66
N VAL A 93 -14.84 9.15 1.29
CA VAL A 93 -15.17 10.41 0.63
C VAL A 93 -14.36 10.54 -0.66
N ALA A 94 -14.98 11.08 -1.72
CA ALA A 94 -14.36 11.23 -3.02
C ALA A 94 -14.56 12.64 -3.62
N THR A 95 -15.46 13.43 -3.05
CA THR A 95 -15.79 14.79 -3.50
C THR A 95 -15.92 15.72 -2.31
N ARG A 96 -15.91 17.02 -2.58
CA ARG A 96 -16.18 18.08 -1.60
C ARG A 96 -17.52 17.88 -0.89
N ASP A 97 -18.57 17.55 -1.62
CA ASP A 97 -19.91 17.36 -1.06
C ASP A 97 -19.96 16.16 -0.11
N HIS A 98 -19.28 15.06 -0.45
CA HIS A 98 -19.16 13.91 0.44
C HIS A 98 -18.50 14.28 1.77
N VAL A 99 -17.47 15.14 1.74
CA VAL A 99 -16.82 15.63 2.96
C VAL A 99 -17.79 16.42 3.81
N PHE A 100 -18.51 17.40 3.23
CA PHE A 100 -19.45 18.24 3.97
C PHE A 100 -20.62 17.45 4.54
N GLU A 101 -21.19 16.52 3.79
CA GLU A 101 -22.28 15.67 4.25
C GLU A 101 -21.84 14.74 5.38
N ALA A 102 -20.66 14.11 5.25
CA ALA A 102 -20.12 13.24 6.28
C ALA A 102 -19.82 14.00 7.59
N LEU A 103 -19.19 15.18 7.50
CA LEU A 103 -18.91 16.03 8.65
C LEU A 103 -20.20 16.52 9.33
N LYS A 104 -21.20 16.95 8.55
CA LYS A 104 -22.52 17.38 9.06
C LYS A 104 -23.25 16.23 9.78
N ALA A 105 -23.06 15.00 9.31
CA ALA A 105 -23.65 13.80 9.94
C ALA A 105 -22.90 13.32 11.19
N GLY A 106 -21.74 13.91 11.49
CA GLY A 106 -20.92 13.54 12.65
C GLY A 106 -20.14 12.25 12.47
N VAL A 107 -19.68 11.96 11.24
CA VAL A 107 -18.73 10.89 10.98
C VAL A 107 -17.39 11.20 11.64
N ASP A 108 -16.75 10.21 12.27
CA ASP A 108 -15.57 10.41 13.10
C ASP A 108 -14.25 10.25 12.36
N VAL A 109 -14.24 9.44 11.30
CA VAL A 109 -13.06 9.15 10.49
C VAL A 109 -13.43 9.16 9.02
N LEU A 110 -12.64 9.83 8.20
CA LEU A 110 -12.82 9.81 6.75
C LEU A 110 -11.69 9.04 6.09
N TRP A 111 -12.01 8.24 5.07
CA TRP A 111 -10.95 7.73 4.21
C TRP A 111 -11.14 8.16 2.75
N ILE A 112 -10.02 8.42 2.10
CA ILE A 112 -9.96 8.77 0.68
C ILE A 112 -9.61 7.51 -0.10
N GLY A 113 -10.46 7.15 -1.06
CA GLY A 113 -10.33 5.94 -1.85
C GLY A 113 -9.14 5.96 -2.81
N ALA A 114 -8.66 4.76 -3.19
CA ALA A 114 -7.51 4.61 -4.08
C ALA A 114 -7.72 5.23 -5.48
N ARG A 115 -8.97 5.30 -5.96
CA ARG A 115 -9.30 5.94 -7.25
C ARG A 115 -9.32 7.46 -7.16
N THR A 116 -9.65 8.01 -6.01
CA THR A 116 -9.57 9.45 -5.74
C THR A 116 -8.11 9.86 -5.55
N ALA A 117 -7.32 9.06 -4.83
CA ALA A 117 -5.92 9.33 -4.54
C ALA A 117 -5.02 9.41 -5.78
N VAL A 118 -5.43 8.84 -6.93
CA VAL A 118 -4.69 8.97 -8.21
C VAL A 118 -4.92 10.31 -8.90
N ASN A 119 -5.93 11.07 -8.51
CA ASN A 119 -6.31 12.31 -9.20
C ASN A 119 -5.95 13.54 -8.34
N PRO A 120 -4.90 14.31 -8.71
CA PRO A 120 -4.48 15.48 -7.94
C PRO A 120 -5.57 16.57 -7.81
N PHE A 121 -6.46 16.73 -8.78
CA PHE A 121 -7.56 17.69 -8.71
C PHE A 121 -8.61 17.25 -7.70
N ALA A 122 -9.05 15.99 -7.76
CA ALA A 122 -9.99 15.45 -6.78
C ALA A 122 -9.41 15.47 -5.36
N MET A 123 -8.12 15.17 -5.22
CA MET A 123 -7.41 15.26 -3.94
C MET A 123 -7.38 16.69 -3.42
N GLN A 124 -7.18 17.70 -4.28
CA GLN A 124 -7.19 19.09 -3.87
C GLN A 124 -8.58 19.53 -3.43
N ASP A 125 -9.63 19.16 -4.18
CA ASP A 125 -11.03 19.48 -3.82
C ASP A 125 -11.42 18.90 -2.44
N VAL A 126 -11.01 17.66 -2.18
CA VAL A 126 -11.24 17.02 -0.87
C VAL A 126 -10.42 17.71 0.23
N ALA A 127 -9.15 18.02 -0.04
CA ALA A 127 -8.29 18.71 0.91
C ALA A 127 -8.84 20.11 1.27
N ASP A 128 -9.28 20.87 0.28
CA ASP A 128 -9.88 22.19 0.50
C ASP A 128 -11.16 22.12 1.36
N ALA A 129 -11.98 21.09 1.13
CA ALA A 129 -13.18 20.84 1.94
C ALA A 129 -12.88 20.46 3.40
N LEU A 130 -11.71 19.91 3.67
CA LEU A 130 -11.24 19.53 5.01
C LEU A 130 -10.57 20.69 5.75
N SER A 131 -10.38 21.84 5.11
CA SER A 131 -9.68 22.99 5.70
C SER A 131 -10.37 23.47 6.98
N GLY A 132 -9.61 23.59 8.07
CA GLY A 132 -10.13 24.02 9.37
C GLY A 132 -10.84 22.93 10.20
N VAL A 133 -10.80 21.67 9.74
CA VAL A 133 -11.42 20.53 10.46
C VAL A 133 -10.35 19.72 11.20
N ASP A 134 -10.64 19.28 12.42
CA ASP A 134 -9.79 18.35 13.19
C ASP A 134 -10.43 16.96 13.23
N ILE A 135 -10.19 16.17 12.18
CA ILE A 135 -10.70 14.81 12.01
C ILE A 135 -9.59 13.88 11.49
N PRO A 136 -9.53 12.61 11.91
CA PRO A 136 -8.64 11.63 11.29
C PRO A 136 -9.00 11.40 9.81
N VAL A 137 -8.00 11.51 8.93
CA VAL A 137 -8.12 11.26 7.50
C VAL A 137 -7.17 10.15 7.09
N LEU A 138 -7.71 9.08 6.53
CA LEU A 138 -6.96 7.93 6.07
C LEU A 138 -6.87 7.97 4.54
N ILE A 139 -5.66 7.87 3.98
CA ILE A 139 -5.44 8.00 2.53
C ILE A 139 -5.01 6.65 1.96
N LYS A 140 -5.86 6.00 1.16
CA LYS A 140 -5.48 4.77 0.45
C LYS A 140 -4.37 5.06 -0.56
N ASN A 141 -3.44 4.10 -0.72
CA ASN A 141 -2.48 4.19 -1.81
C ASN A 141 -3.20 4.27 -3.17
N PRO A 142 -2.62 4.99 -4.15
CA PRO A 142 -3.09 4.99 -5.54
C PRO A 142 -3.25 3.58 -6.09
N VAL A 143 -4.15 3.38 -7.05
CA VAL A 143 -4.32 2.06 -7.69
C VAL A 143 -3.07 1.60 -8.44
N ASN A 144 -2.33 2.52 -9.04
CA ASN A 144 -1.03 2.27 -9.67
C ASN A 144 0.13 2.37 -8.66
N PRO A 145 1.24 1.65 -8.85
CA PRO A 145 2.39 1.64 -7.94
C PRO A 145 3.25 2.90 -8.10
N ASP A 146 2.73 4.03 -7.63
CA ASP A 146 3.38 5.35 -7.71
C ASP A 146 3.46 5.96 -6.31
N LEU A 147 4.66 5.94 -5.73
CA LEU A 147 4.93 6.46 -4.40
C LEU A 147 4.84 7.98 -4.36
N GLU A 148 5.31 8.68 -5.38
CA GLU A 148 5.29 10.15 -5.41
C GLU A 148 3.85 10.68 -5.47
N LEU A 149 2.98 9.99 -6.19
CA LEU A 149 1.56 10.32 -6.24
C LEU A 149 0.89 10.13 -4.87
N TRP A 150 1.26 9.06 -4.14
CA TRP A 150 0.76 8.83 -2.77
C TRP A 150 1.24 9.91 -1.80
N ILE A 151 2.53 10.25 -1.85
CA ILE A 151 3.11 11.34 -1.07
C ILE A 151 2.43 12.68 -1.41
N GLY A 152 2.20 12.95 -2.70
CA GLY A 152 1.49 14.15 -3.13
C GLY A 152 0.08 14.27 -2.57
N ALA A 153 -0.65 13.13 -2.47
CA ALA A 153 -1.97 13.09 -1.84
C ALA A 153 -1.90 13.43 -0.32
N ILE A 154 -0.90 12.87 0.39
CA ILE A 154 -0.65 13.17 1.81
C ILE A 154 -0.33 14.65 2.01
N GLN A 155 0.54 15.21 1.17
CA GLN A 155 0.93 16.62 1.24
C GLN A 155 -0.23 17.59 1.07
N ARG A 156 -1.19 17.29 0.18
CA ARG A 156 -2.38 18.11 -0.03
C ARG A 156 -3.25 18.16 1.22
N VAL A 157 -3.52 17.00 1.81
CA VAL A 157 -4.30 16.90 3.05
C VAL A 157 -3.59 17.58 4.23
N TYR A 158 -2.27 17.38 4.35
CA TYR A 158 -1.46 18.06 5.35
C TYR A 158 -1.42 19.58 5.14
N GLY A 159 -1.29 20.02 3.89
CA GLY A 159 -1.30 21.44 3.50
C GLY A 159 -2.62 22.16 3.81
N ALA A 160 -3.75 21.43 3.77
CA ALA A 160 -5.07 21.92 4.19
C ALA A 160 -5.24 22.07 5.73
N GLY A 161 -4.21 21.72 6.50
CA GLY A 161 -4.20 21.89 7.97
C GLY A 161 -4.51 20.61 8.74
N ILE A 162 -4.86 19.50 8.08
CA ILE A 162 -5.08 18.22 8.76
C ILE A 162 -3.76 17.71 9.35
N ARG A 163 -3.80 17.29 10.61
CA ARG A 163 -2.64 16.74 11.34
C ARG A 163 -2.86 15.29 11.77
N ARG A 164 -4.10 14.81 11.78
CA ARG A 164 -4.47 13.44 12.11
C ARG A 164 -4.57 12.62 10.81
N ILE A 165 -3.41 12.28 10.24
CA ILE A 165 -3.30 11.59 8.96
C ILE A 165 -2.72 10.20 9.18
N ALA A 166 -3.30 9.19 8.54
CA ALA A 166 -2.68 7.89 8.32
C ALA A 166 -2.86 7.47 6.87
N VAL A 167 -2.18 6.42 6.46
CA VAL A 167 -2.35 5.84 5.14
C VAL A 167 -2.87 4.42 5.21
N ILE A 168 -3.59 4.01 4.16
CA ILE A 168 -4.07 2.64 4.01
C ILE A 168 -3.36 1.99 2.84
N HIS A 169 -2.61 0.95 3.12
CA HIS A 169 -2.02 0.09 2.10
C HIS A 169 -3.00 -1.00 1.70
N ARG A 170 -3.54 -0.93 0.47
CA ARG A 170 -4.53 -1.85 -0.09
C ARG A 170 -4.02 -2.67 -1.29
N GLY A 171 -2.69 -2.61 -1.54
CA GLY A 171 -2.06 -3.17 -2.72
C GLY A 171 -2.28 -2.34 -3.99
N PHE A 172 -1.58 -2.72 -5.05
CA PHE A 172 -1.55 -2.00 -6.33
C PHE A 172 -2.12 -2.85 -7.44
N SER A 173 -2.74 -2.21 -8.42
CA SER A 173 -3.23 -2.91 -9.61
C SER A 173 -2.08 -3.50 -10.42
N SER A 174 -2.29 -4.71 -10.94
CA SER A 174 -1.38 -5.36 -11.88
C SER A 174 -2.18 -6.00 -13.00
N TYR A 175 -1.57 -6.12 -14.17
CA TYR A 175 -2.13 -6.88 -15.27
C TYR A 175 -2.09 -8.39 -14.95
N ASP A 176 -1.01 -8.88 -14.36
CA ASP A 176 -0.84 -10.28 -13.96
C ASP A 176 -1.40 -10.52 -12.54
N LYS A 177 -2.55 -11.16 -12.47
CA LYS A 177 -3.29 -11.47 -11.23
C LYS A 177 -3.24 -12.96 -10.94
N LYS A 178 -2.17 -13.45 -10.29
CA LYS A 178 -2.06 -14.88 -9.94
C LYS A 178 -2.65 -15.19 -8.56
N LEU A 179 -2.10 -14.63 -7.51
CA LEU A 179 -2.49 -14.92 -6.13
C LEU A 179 -3.35 -13.81 -5.53
N TYR A 180 -2.94 -12.56 -5.70
CA TYR A 180 -3.55 -11.40 -5.08
C TYR A 180 -4.49 -10.66 -6.06
N ARG A 181 -5.55 -10.07 -5.53
CA ARG A 181 -6.39 -9.13 -6.28
C ARG A 181 -5.61 -7.86 -6.64
N ASN A 182 -4.81 -7.37 -5.69
CA ASN A 182 -3.89 -6.25 -5.86
C ASN A 182 -2.54 -6.65 -5.26
N LEU A 183 -1.47 -6.47 -6.02
CA LEU A 183 -0.13 -6.84 -5.57
C LEU A 183 0.28 -6.00 -4.35
N PRO A 184 0.75 -6.62 -3.26
CA PRO A 184 1.11 -5.88 -2.06
C PRO A 184 2.30 -4.95 -2.26
N LEU A 185 3.30 -5.30 -3.09
CA LEU A 185 4.50 -4.49 -3.35
C LEU A 185 5.02 -3.80 -2.08
N TRP A 186 5.28 -4.60 -1.04
CA TRP A 186 5.60 -4.15 0.31
C TRP A 186 6.74 -3.13 0.39
N HIS A 187 7.65 -3.14 -0.59
CA HIS A 187 8.74 -2.16 -0.67
C HIS A 187 8.22 -0.71 -0.78
N ILE A 188 7.04 -0.48 -1.36
CA ILE A 188 6.47 0.88 -1.51
C ILE A 188 6.03 1.47 -0.16
N PRO A 189 5.18 0.83 0.66
CA PRO A 189 4.86 1.36 1.98
C PRO A 189 6.06 1.36 2.95
N ILE A 190 7.02 0.45 2.79
CA ILE A 190 8.28 0.48 3.56
C ILE A 190 9.08 1.75 3.20
N GLU A 191 9.21 2.06 1.92
CA GLU A 191 9.89 3.29 1.47
C GLU A 191 9.12 4.55 1.88
N LEU A 192 7.77 4.51 1.88
CA LEU A 192 6.96 5.60 2.42
C LEU A 192 7.28 5.84 3.91
N ARG A 193 7.33 4.78 4.73
CA ARG A 193 7.71 4.85 6.15
C ARG A 193 9.12 5.41 6.34
N ARG A 194 10.06 5.02 5.47
CA ARG A 194 11.43 5.55 5.51
C ARG A 194 11.46 7.07 5.26
N ARG A 195 10.60 7.57 4.37
CA ARG A 195 10.52 9.01 4.03
C ARG A 195 9.73 9.83 5.05
N ILE A 196 8.70 9.23 5.66
CA ILE A 196 7.83 9.88 6.66
C ILE A 196 7.70 8.92 7.86
N PRO A 197 8.69 8.88 8.77
CA PRO A 197 8.80 7.85 9.81
C PRO A 197 7.63 7.81 10.81
N ASN A 198 7.02 8.96 11.07
CA ASN A 198 5.91 9.11 12.02
C ASN A 198 4.51 8.97 11.40
N LEU A 199 4.42 8.59 10.11
CA LEU A 199 3.14 8.38 9.43
C LEU A 199 2.60 6.98 9.76
N PRO A 200 1.42 6.86 10.40
CA PRO A 200 0.81 5.55 10.64
C PRO A 200 0.38 4.88 9.33
N ILE A 201 0.67 3.57 9.21
CA ILE A 201 0.30 2.76 8.05
C ILE A 201 -0.67 1.67 8.49
N ILE A 202 -1.84 1.63 7.88
CA ILE A 202 -2.89 0.65 8.09
C ILE A 202 -2.91 -0.30 6.89
N CYS A 203 -2.96 -1.61 7.12
CA CYS A 203 -3.10 -2.59 6.05
C CYS A 203 -4.57 -2.88 5.77
N ASP A 204 -4.91 -3.00 4.49
CA ASP A 204 -6.21 -3.47 3.99
C ASP A 204 -6.03 -4.86 3.34
N PRO A 205 -6.00 -5.94 4.15
CA PRO A 205 -5.78 -7.29 3.65
C PRO A 205 -6.91 -7.77 2.74
N SER A 206 -8.15 -7.28 2.95
CA SER A 206 -9.31 -7.62 2.13
C SER A 206 -9.12 -7.23 0.66
N HIS A 207 -8.66 -6.01 0.40
CA HIS A 207 -8.42 -5.55 -0.96
C HIS A 207 -7.11 -6.07 -1.56
N ILE A 208 -6.08 -6.33 -0.76
CA ILE A 208 -4.85 -6.99 -1.24
C ILE A 208 -5.19 -8.41 -1.71
N GLY A 209 -5.79 -9.21 -0.84
CA GLY A 209 -6.07 -10.61 -1.09
C GLY A 209 -7.19 -10.82 -2.11
N GLY A 210 -8.31 -10.11 -1.94
CA GLY A 210 -9.54 -10.33 -2.73
C GLY A 210 -10.23 -11.64 -2.42
N LYS A 211 -9.77 -12.37 -1.39
CA LYS A 211 -10.26 -13.67 -0.95
C LYS A 211 -10.12 -13.79 0.56
N ARG A 212 -11.06 -14.48 1.20
CA ARG A 212 -11.16 -14.64 2.66
C ARG A 212 -9.92 -15.33 3.27
N GLU A 213 -9.42 -16.38 2.60
CA GLU A 213 -8.29 -17.19 3.06
C GLU A 213 -6.97 -16.40 3.13
N LEU A 214 -6.87 -15.27 2.44
CA LEU A 214 -5.67 -14.44 2.45
C LEU A 214 -5.70 -13.36 3.54
N ILE A 215 -6.82 -13.14 4.24
CA ILE A 215 -6.93 -12.07 5.24
C ILE A 215 -5.99 -12.31 6.42
N ALA A 216 -6.02 -13.50 7.01
CA ALA A 216 -5.17 -13.83 8.16
C ALA A 216 -3.67 -13.75 7.83
N PRO A 217 -3.15 -14.41 6.76
CA PRO A 217 -1.72 -14.33 6.45
C PRO A 217 -1.27 -12.91 6.06
N LEU A 218 -2.09 -12.13 5.35
CA LEU A 218 -1.76 -10.74 5.02
C LEU A 218 -1.79 -9.83 6.24
N SER A 219 -2.72 -10.06 7.18
CA SER A 219 -2.76 -9.34 8.45
C SER A 219 -1.50 -9.60 9.26
N GLN A 220 -1.04 -10.87 9.35
CA GLN A 220 0.19 -11.20 10.04
C GLN A 220 1.41 -10.57 9.36
N GLN A 221 1.51 -10.61 8.03
CA GLN A 221 2.59 -9.94 7.30
C GLN A 221 2.65 -8.44 7.59
N ALA A 222 1.49 -7.78 7.66
CA ALA A 222 1.45 -6.36 8.02
C ALA A 222 1.98 -6.12 9.45
N MET A 223 1.64 -6.98 10.40
CA MET A 223 2.15 -6.88 11.77
C MET A 223 3.66 -7.13 11.83
N ASP A 224 4.17 -8.10 11.07
CA ASP A 224 5.61 -8.41 10.96
C ASP A 224 6.39 -7.25 10.30
N LEU A 225 5.76 -6.49 9.41
CA LEU A 225 6.30 -5.26 8.80
C LEU A 225 6.08 -4.01 9.68
N ASN A 226 5.64 -4.19 10.92
CA ASN A 226 5.42 -3.13 11.91
C ASN A 226 4.38 -2.08 11.48
N PHE A 227 3.32 -2.48 10.78
CA PHE A 227 2.20 -1.58 10.48
C PHE A 227 1.39 -1.29 11.74
N ASP A 228 0.70 -0.16 11.76
CA ASP A 228 0.04 0.37 12.95
C ASP A 228 -1.38 -0.15 13.14
N GLY A 229 -2.01 -0.63 12.05
CA GLY A 229 -3.38 -1.10 12.12
C GLY A 229 -3.83 -1.92 10.93
N LEU A 230 -5.08 -2.35 11.01
CA LEU A 230 -5.78 -3.16 10.01
C LEU A 230 -7.13 -2.50 9.69
N ILE A 231 -7.51 -2.46 8.41
CA ILE A 231 -8.86 -2.16 7.97
C ILE A 231 -9.39 -3.36 7.20
N ILE A 232 -10.40 -4.04 7.76
CA ILE A 232 -10.87 -5.34 7.26
C ILE A 232 -12.35 -5.24 6.90
N GLU A 233 -12.71 -5.81 5.75
CA GLU A 233 -14.09 -5.91 5.34
C GLU A 233 -14.80 -7.07 6.04
N SER A 234 -15.82 -6.73 6.84
CA SER A 234 -16.63 -7.69 7.60
C SER A 234 -18.11 -7.43 7.39
N HIS A 235 -18.89 -8.48 7.19
CA HIS A 235 -20.32 -8.44 6.85
C HIS A 235 -21.08 -9.53 7.59
N CYS A 236 -22.30 -9.28 8.02
CA CYS A 236 -23.13 -10.27 8.72
C CYS A 236 -23.43 -11.53 7.87
N SER A 237 -23.57 -11.34 6.56
CA SER A 237 -23.78 -12.42 5.54
C SER A 237 -22.91 -12.16 4.33
N PRO A 238 -21.59 -12.46 4.35
CA PRO A 238 -20.68 -12.07 3.30
C PRO A 238 -21.03 -12.56 1.90
N ASP A 239 -21.65 -13.73 1.79
CA ASP A 239 -22.03 -14.33 0.49
C ASP A 239 -23.20 -13.60 -0.19
N GLU A 240 -23.99 -12.85 0.59
CA GLU A 240 -25.13 -12.06 0.11
C GLU A 240 -24.75 -10.59 -0.14
N ALA A 241 -23.51 -10.21 0.12
CA ALA A 241 -23.05 -8.82 -0.03
C ALA A 241 -23.17 -8.34 -1.49
N TRP A 242 -23.67 -7.12 -1.67
CA TRP A 242 -23.85 -6.50 -2.99
C TRP A 242 -22.52 -6.04 -3.61
N SER A 243 -21.47 -5.98 -2.81
CA SER A 243 -20.15 -5.63 -3.29
C SER A 243 -19.06 -6.45 -2.61
N ASP A 244 -18.08 -6.88 -3.41
CA ASP A 244 -16.82 -7.52 -2.98
C ASP A 244 -17.02 -8.72 -2.02
N ALA A 245 -18.11 -9.52 -2.21
CA ALA A 245 -18.52 -10.63 -1.36
C ALA A 245 -17.40 -11.63 -1.02
N ALA A 246 -16.57 -11.97 -2.02
CA ALA A 246 -15.51 -12.98 -1.88
C ALA A 246 -14.38 -12.62 -0.88
N GLN A 247 -14.23 -11.35 -0.52
CA GLN A 247 -13.16 -10.88 0.36
C GLN A 247 -13.63 -10.44 1.74
N GLN A 248 -14.95 -10.47 2.01
CA GLN A 248 -15.52 -10.12 3.30
C GLN A 248 -15.61 -11.34 4.21
N ILE A 249 -15.36 -11.15 5.50
CA ILE A 249 -15.50 -12.19 6.53
C ILE A 249 -16.60 -11.83 7.53
N THR A 250 -17.11 -12.81 8.25
CA THR A 250 -18.06 -12.54 9.35
C THR A 250 -17.35 -11.92 10.55
N PRO A 251 -18.08 -11.23 11.46
CA PRO A 251 -17.50 -10.71 12.71
C PRO A 251 -16.81 -11.77 13.57
N ASP A 252 -17.36 -12.97 13.66
CA ASP A 252 -16.74 -14.09 14.41
C ASP A 252 -15.40 -14.53 13.79
N VAL A 253 -15.36 -14.61 12.45
CA VAL A 253 -14.11 -14.91 11.74
C VAL A 253 -13.09 -13.79 11.91
N LEU A 254 -13.52 -12.53 11.96
CA LEU A 254 -12.64 -11.41 12.26
C LEU A 254 -12.03 -11.55 13.66
N ASP A 255 -12.84 -11.82 14.68
CA ASP A 255 -12.37 -12.03 16.05
C ASP A 255 -11.33 -13.16 16.12
N TYR A 256 -11.62 -14.28 15.46
CA TYR A 256 -10.66 -15.39 15.35
C TYR A 256 -9.36 -14.97 14.67
N VAL A 257 -9.40 -14.27 13.55
CA VAL A 257 -8.20 -13.77 12.86
C VAL A 257 -7.38 -12.86 13.77
N LEU A 258 -8.03 -11.92 14.46
CA LEU A 258 -7.35 -11.00 15.38
C LEU A 258 -6.71 -11.72 16.56
N SER A 259 -7.35 -12.77 17.10
CA SER A 259 -6.81 -13.57 18.21
C SER A 259 -5.55 -14.37 17.86
N LEU A 260 -5.37 -14.68 16.57
CA LEU A 260 -4.19 -15.40 16.07
C LEU A 260 -2.97 -14.51 15.81
N LEU A 261 -3.14 -13.17 15.79
CA LEU A 261 -2.05 -12.27 15.44
C LEU A 261 -0.95 -12.25 16.48
N VAL A 262 0.26 -12.45 16.02
CA VAL A 262 1.47 -12.31 16.83
C VAL A 262 2.02 -10.90 16.64
N ILE A 263 1.94 -10.08 17.68
CA ILE A 263 2.50 -8.72 17.66
C ILE A 263 3.90 -8.77 18.25
N ARG A 264 4.90 -8.45 17.43
CA ARG A 264 6.32 -8.48 17.82
C ARG A 264 6.77 -7.08 18.24
N ASP A 265 7.69 -7.04 19.20
CA ASP A 265 8.32 -5.81 19.65
C ASP A 265 9.37 -5.37 18.60
N ALA A 266 9.18 -4.19 18.03
CA ALA A 266 10.07 -3.62 17.04
C ALA A 266 11.36 -3.03 17.64
N THR A 267 11.42 -2.85 18.96
CA THR A 267 12.54 -2.20 19.65
C THR A 267 13.63 -3.16 20.08
N GLN A 268 13.36 -4.47 20.09
CA GLN A 268 14.33 -5.48 20.54
C GLN A 268 15.46 -5.64 19.51
N THR A 269 16.66 -5.26 19.91
CA THR A 269 17.90 -5.53 19.16
C THR A 269 18.84 -6.36 20.04
N THR A 270 19.21 -7.55 19.57
CA THR A 270 20.16 -8.41 20.25
C THR A 270 21.55 -8.30 19.63
N GLU A 271 22.61 -8.66 20.38
CA GLU A 271 23.99 -8.73 19.85
C GLU A 271 24.08 -9.67 18.64
N ASN A 272 23.38 -10.80 18.69
CA ASN A 272 23.32 -11.76 17.61
C ASN A 272 22.73 -11.14 16.31
N LEU A 273 21.63 -10.38 16.44
CA LEU A 273 21.04 -9.70 15.28
C LEU A 273 22.00 -8.64 14.69
N SER A 274 22.71 -7.91 15.56
CA SER A 274 23.71 -6.94 15.12
C SER A 274 24.90 -7.61 14.43
N ALA A 275 25.30 -8.80 14.89
CA ALA A 275 26.37 -9.59 14.24
C ALA A 275 25.93 -10.10 12.85
N LEU A 276 24.70 -10.60 12.72
CA LEU A 276 24.14 -11.03 11.43
C LEU A 276 24.00 -9.87 10.44
N ARG A 277 23.59 -8.68 10.90
CA ARG A 277 23.54 -7.48 10.05
C ARG A 277 24.92 -7.11 9.51
N ARG A 278 25.96 -7.11 10.35
CA ARG A 278 27.33 -6.87 9.87
C ARG A 278 27.81 -7.90 8.84
N GLN A 279 27.36 -9.16 8.95
CA GLN A 279 27.68 -10.18 7.93
C GLN A 279 27.00 -9.84 6.59
N ILE A 280 25.73 -9.40 6.60
CA ILE A 280 25.03 -8.95 5.40
C ILE A 280 25.75 -7.74 4.79
N ASP A 281 26.11 -6.73 5.60
CA ASP A 281 26.85 -5.55 5.13
C ASP A 281 28.13 -5.94 4.38
N GLY A 282 28.90 -6.92 4.91
CA GLY A 282 30.10 -7.42 4.27
C GLY A 282 29.82 -8.19 2.94
N VAL A 283 28.70 -8.89 2.85
CA VAL A 283 28.26 -9.53 1.60
C VAL A 283 27.82 -8.48 0.59
N ASP A 284 27.13 -7.43 1.02
CA ASP A 284 26.69 -6.33 0.14
C ASP A 284 27.89 -5.59 -0.45
N GLU A 285 28.96 -5.36 0.33
CA GLU A 285 30.21 -4.78 -0.18
C GLU A 285 30.81 -5.66 -1.32
N GLN A 286 30.86 -6.97 -1.11
CA GLN A 286 31.35 -7.91 -2.13
C GLN A 286 30.47 -7.89 -3.40
N LEU A 287 29.15 -7.81 -3.25
CA LEU A 287 28.21 -7.66 -4.38
C LEU A 287 28.48 -6.37 -5.17
N LEU A 288 28.70 -5.25 -4.48
CA LEU A 288 29.05 -3.98 -5.15
C LEU A 288 30.36 -4.06 -5.93
N GLU A 289 31.39 -4.70 -5.38
CA GLU A 289 32.65 -4.93 -6.07
C GLU A 289 32.48 -5.77 -7.34
N LEU A 290 31.68 -6.86 -7.25
CA LEU A 290 31.39 -7.73 -8.39
C LEU A 290 30.59 -7.00 -9.47
N LEU A 291 29.60 -6.18 -9.08
CA LEU A 291 28.84 -5.35 -10.01
C LEU A 291 29.72 -4.31 -10.68
N ALA A 292 30.61 -3.63 -9.94
CA ALA A 292 31.58 -2.68 -10.50
C ALA A 292 32.51 -3.35 -11.51
N LYS A 293 33.03 -4.56 -11.19
CA LYS A 293 33.83 -5.36 -12.10
C LYS A 293 33.05 -5.71 -13.38
N ARG A 294 31.82 -6.14 -13.23
CA ARG A 294 30.95 -6.48 -14.37
C ARG A 294 30.67 -5.27 -15.26
N MET A 295 30.46 -4.07 -14.69
CA MET A 295 30.25 -2.86 -15.47
C MET A 295 31.51 -2.40 -16.20
N ARG A 296 32.73 -2.63 -15.65
CA ARG A 296 33.98 -2.42 -16.38
C ARG A 296 34.05 -3.29 -17.64
N ILE A 297 33.78 -4.58 -17.50
CA ILE A 297 33.75 -5.53 -18.64
C ILE A 297 32.66 -5.11 -19.64
N SER A 298 31.50 -4.64 -19.19
CA SER A 298 30.46 -4.15 -20.11
C SER A 298 30.90 -2.94 -20.93
N ARG A 299 31.70 -2.03 -20.37
CA ARG A 299 32.29 -0.92 -21.13
C ARG A 299 33.31 -1.39 -22.13
N GLU A 300 34.17 -2.33 -21.74
CA GLU A 300 35.15 -2.95 -22.67
C GLU A 300 34.45 -3.61 -23.87
N ILE A 301 33.33 -4.34 -23.62
CA ILE A 301 32.48 -4.87 -24.68
C ILE A 301 31.90 -3.75 -25.55
N GLY A 302 31.52 -2.62 -24.95
CA GLY A 302 31.04 -1.44 -25.69
C GLY A 302 32.09 -0.87 -26.63
N VAL A 303 33.33 -0.73 -26.17
CA VAL A 303 34.49 -0.32 -27.01
C VAL A 303 34.68 -1.28 -28.18
N TYR A 304 34.76 -2.56 -27.88
CA TYR A 304 34.95 -3.61 -28.91
C TYR A 304 33.86 -3.58 -29.99
N LYS A 305 32.59 -3.46 -29.57
CA LYS A 305 31.46 -3.38 -30.49
C LYS A 305 31.50 -2.12 -31.36
N LYS A 306 31.90 -0.98 -30.79
CA LYS A 306 32.10 0.28 -31.52
C LYS A 306 33.15 0.12 -32.60
N GLU A 307 34.33 -0.43 -32.27
CA GLU A 307 35.41 -0.63 -33.19
C GLU A 307 35.10 -1.59 -34.34
N HIS A 308 34.18 -2.56 -34.08
CA HIS A 308 33.79 -3.57 -35.06
C HIS A 308 32.41 -3.31 -35.70
N ASN A 309 31.85 -2.13 -35.49
CA ASN A 309 30.52 -1.73 -36.02
C ASN A 309 29.38 -2.73 -35.69
N MET A 310 29.37 -3.23 -34.43
CA MET A 310 28.42 -4.24 -33.97
C MET A 310 27.29 -3.59 -33.17
N PRO A 311 26.02 -4.08 -33.27
CA PRO A 311 24.91 -3.57 -32.46
C PRO A 311 25.10 -3.93 -30.98
N ILE A 312 24.61 -3.02 -30.10
CA ILE A 312 24.70 -3.23 -28.64
C ILE A 312 23.87 -4.45 -28.22
N LEU A 313 22.62 -4.53 -28.70
CA LEU A 313 21.70 -5.59 -28.29
C LEU A 313 21.90 -6.85 -29.17
N GLN A 314 22.13 -7.99 -28.53
CA GLN A 314 22.15 -9.31 -29.11
C GLN A 314 21.09 -10.17 -28.40
N SER A 315 19.88 -10.18 -28.93
CA SER A 315 18.68 -10.80 -28.30
C SER A 315 18.85 -12.29 -27.94
N PRO A 316 19.51 -13.16 -28.76
CA PRO A 316 19.68 -14.56 -28.39
C PRO A 316 20.51 -14.73 -27.12
N ARG A 317 21.58 -13.96 -26.96
CA ARG A 317 22.45 -14.01 -25.78
C ARG A 317 21.79 -13.57 -24.51
N TYR A 318 20.84 -12.60 -24.61
CA TYR A 318 20.07 -12.12 -23.47
C TYR A 318 19.14 -13.21 -22.91
N GLY A 319 18.42 -13.92 -23.78
CA GLY A 319 17.56 -15.05 -23.39
C GLY A 319 18.35 -16.17 -22.69
N GLU A 320 19.48 -16.59 -23.25
CA GLU A 320 20.36 -17.59 -22.65
C GLU A 320 20.82 -17.21 -21.23
N ILE A 321 21.21 -15.95 -21.03
CA ILE A 321 21.66 -15.45 -19.73
C ILE A 321 20.54 -15.58 -18.70
N LEU A 322 19.32 -15.15 -19.01
CA LEU A 322 18.20 -15.21 -18.08
C LEU A 322 17.85 -16.64 -17.68
N GLU A 323 17.76 -17.56 -18.65
CA GLU A 323 17.39 -18.95 -18.38
C GLU A 323 18.48 -19.71 -17.60
N ASN A 324 19.74 -19.63 -18.07
CA ASN A 324 20.83 -20.38 -17.45
C ASN A 324 21.13 -19.88 -16.03
N ARG A 325 21.04 -18.58 -15.79
CA ARG A 325 21.29 -18.01 -14.46
C ARG A 325 20.14 -18.23 -13.51
N ALA A 326 18.87 -18.22 -13.97
CA ALA A 326 17.73 -18.60 -13.16
C ALA A 326 17.84 -20.05 -12.68
N LYS A 327 18.24 -20.98 -13.56
CA LYS A 327 18.51 -22.39 -13.20
C LYS A 327 19.65 -22.52 -12.19
N ALA A 328 20.75 -21.81 -12.40
CA ALA A 328 21.88 -21.80 -11.47
C ALA A 328 21.50 -21.23 -10.11
N GLY A 329 20.70 -20.17 -10.08
CA GLY A 329 20.18 -19.58 -8.84
C GLY A 329 19.27 -20.55 -8.08
N ALA A 330 18.40 -21.26 -8.78
CA ALA A 330 17.54 -22.28 -8.16
C ALA A 330 18.35 -23.42 -7.51
N ALA A 331 19.47 -23.81 -8.10
CA ALA A 331 20.40 -24.78 -7.50
C ALA A 331 21.13 -24.26 -6.24
N MET A 332 21.10 -22.95 -6.02
CA MET A 332 21.59 -22.25 -4.80
C MET A 332 20.45 -21.83 -3.86
N GLU A 333 19.28 -22.45 -4.00
CA GLU A 333 18.08 -22.14 -3.19
C GLU A 333 17.54 -20.69 -3.34
N LEU A 334 17.91 -20.00 -4.43
CA LEU A 334 17.38 -18.68 -4.73
C LEU A 334 16.07 -18.78 -5.53
N ASN A 335 15.15 -17.88 -5.26
CA ASN A 335 13.92 -17.79 -6.04
C ASN A 335 14.23 -17.41 -7.51
N PRO A 336 13.79 -18.20 -8.52
CA PRO A 336 14.08 -17.94 -9.92
C PRO A 336 13.58 -16.58 -10.43
N ASP A 337 12.40 -16.13 -10.00
CA ASP A 337 11.85 -14.84 -10.41
C ASP A 337 12.68 -13.68 -9.85
N PHE A 338 13.17 -13.81 -8.61
CA PHE A 338 14.09 -12.86 -7.99
C PHE A 338 15.40 -12.78 -8.76
N VAL A 339 16.01 -13.93 -9.13
CA VAL A 339 17.25 -13.97 -9.92
C VAL A 339 17.04 -13.32 -11.28
N GLN A 340 15.92 -13.61 -11.95
CA GLN A 340 15.61 -12.98 -13.23
C GLN A 340 15.44 -11.46 -13.12
N ALA A 341 14.75 -10.97 -12.07
CA ALA A 341 14.56 -9.53 -11.85
C ALA A 341 15.89 -8.79 -11.67
N ILE A 342 16.78 -9.33 -10.83
CA ILE A 342 18.15 -8.79 -10.65
C ILE A 342 18.91 -8.75 -11.98
N LEU A 343 18.90 -9.85 -12.73
CA LEU A 343 19.63 -9.94 -13.98
C LEU A 343 19.10 -9.00 -15.07
N LYS A 344 17.78 -8.76 -15.10
CA LYS A 344 17.19 -7.75 -16.00
C LYS A 344 17.74 -6.36 -15.69
N ASN A 345 17.71 -5.94 -14.43
CA ASN A 345 18.24 -4.63 -14.00
C ASN A 345 19.72 -4.49 -14.30
N ILE A 346 20.51 -5.53 -14.02
CA ILE A 346 21.95 -5.55 -14.33
C ILE A 346 22.20 -5.48 -15.85
N HIS A 347 21.35 -6.11 -16.66
CA HIS A 347 21.46 -6.06 -18.11
C HIS A 347 21.11 -4.66 -18.67
N GLU A 348 20.04 -4.05 -18.19
CA GLU A 348 19.69 -2.66 -18.54
C GLU A 348 20.85 -1.71 -18.27
N GLU A 349 21.47 -1.80 -17.10
CA GLU A 349 22.64 -0.98 -16.78
C GLU A 349 23.83 -1.30 -17.69
N SER A 350 24.05 -2.57 -18.05
CA SER A 350 25.10 -2.95 -18.99
C SER A 350 24.89 -2.35 -20.38
N VAL A 351 23.65 -2.34 -20.88
CA VAL A 351 23.28 -1.70 -22.14
C VAL A 351 23.52 -0.19 -22.06
N ARG A 352 23.11 0.45 -20.95
CA ARG A 352 23.34 1.86 -20.72
C ARG A 352 24.83 2.23 -20.73
N GLN A 353 25.67 1.43 -20.07
CA GLN A 353 27.14 1.63 -20.06
C GLN A 353 27.74 1.51 -21.46
N GLN A 354 27.28 0.55 -22.28
CA GLN A 354 27.71 0.40 -23.66
C GLN A 354 27.25 1.57 -24.55
N MET A 355 26.02 2.07 -24.36
CA MET A 355 25.52 3.27 -25.07
C MET A 355 26.38 4.50 -24.78
N ILE A 356 26.78 4.73 -23.53
CA ILE A 356 27.66 5.83 -23.16
C ILE A 356 28.97 5.75 -23.95
N VAL A 357 29.57 4.56 -24.04
CA VAL A 357 30.83 4.34 -24.80
C VAL A 357 30.64 4.56 -26.31
N MET A 358 29.53 4.09 -26.87
CA MET A 358 29.20 4.28 -28.29
C MET A 358 29.09 5.76 -28.67
N ASN A 359 28.46 6.57 -27.83
CA ASN A 359 28.17 7.99 -28.07
C ASN A 359 29.34 8.91 -27.69
N GLN A 360 30.35 8.42 -26.96
CA GLN A 360 31.57 9.16 -26.67
C GLN A 360 32.40 9.29 -27.95
N GLY A 361 32.36 10.47 -28.55
CA GLY A 361 33.12 10.77 -29.78
C GLY A 361 32.31 11.47 -30.86
N GLU A 362 30.97 11.44 -30.81
CA GLU A 362 30.16 12.23 -31.73
C GLU A 362 30.11 13.73 -31.33
N ASN A 363 30.23 14.04 -30.03
CA ASN A 363 30.27 15.42 -29.52
C ASN A 363 31.64 16.11 -29.66
N ALA A 364 32.66 15.43 -30.12
CA ALA A 364 34.01 16.02 -30.33
C ALA A 364 34.24 16.50 -31.76
N ALA A 365 33.27 16.25 -32.66
CA ALA A 365 33.37 16.66 -34.08
C ALA A 365 32.52 17.90 -34.43
N GLU A 366 31.79 18.44 -33.47
CA GLU A 366 30.93 19.65 -33.64
C GLU A 366 31.41 20.84 -32.78
N SER A 367 32.63 20.85 -32.28
CA SER A 367 33.21 22.00 -31.57
C SER A 367 34.41 22.58 -32.28
#